data_7f40391a6746214d182a09bb27d502e0
#
_entry.id   7f40391a6746214d182a09bb27d502e0
#
_cell.length_a   1.000
_cell.length_b   1.000
_cell.length_c   1.000
_cell.angle_alpha   90.00
_cell.angle_beta   90.00
_cell.angle_gamma   90.00
#
_symmetry.space_group_name_H-M   'P 1'
#
loop_
_entity.id
_entity.type
_entity.pdbx_description
1 polymer ?
#
loop_
_entity_poly.entity_id
_entity_poly.type
_entity_poly.pdbx_seq_one_letter_code
_entity_poly.pdbx_strand_id
1 'polypeptide(L)'
;MNKYFDQPIVILGGFLIDGSAYKEMTEYIKSRIKNKVVIVPVNKIEWLCTNWSFGWKIILDKVDKIVNELSNESSTNKVTLIGHSSGGMILRLYLSDLLFSRKIYNGKDYANCLITLGSPNQAKRATYLRNFVSSKLPGSFYSADVSYISVAGELDLNGPIATKTSVKLSKSSYRALNGNGDVIGDGLVPRDSALLIGSKQVVMKETAHGKAFGKDWYGSKNKVEEWLNKSSE
;
A
#
# COMPACT_ATOMS: atom_id res chain seq x y z
N MET A 1 -14.76 17.01 0.37
CA MET A 1 -13.61 16.12 0.05
C MET A 1 -12.74 16.03 1.29
N ASN A 2 -12.18 14.89 1.62
CA ASN A 2 -11.41 14.71 2.85
C ASN A 2 -10.11 15.51 2.77
N LYS A 3 -9.70 16.16 3.88
CA LYS A 3 -8.47 16.97 4.01
C LYS A 3 -7.19 16.29 3.49
N TYR A 4 -7.17 14.96 3.44
CA TYR A 4 -6.01 14.19 2.93
C TYR A 4 -5.87 14.20 1.41
N PHE A 5 -6.89 14.65 0.68
CA PHE A 5 -6.85 14.79 -0.77
C PHE A 5 -6.69 16.23 -1.24
N ASP A 6 -6.57 17.19 -0.31
CA ASP A 6 -6.26 18.60 -0.60
C ASP A 6 -4.76 18.87 -0.66
N GLN A 7 -3.95 17.83 -0.86
CA GLN A 7 -2.49 17.84 -0.92
C GLN A 7 -1.96 16.86 -1.95
N PRO A 8 -0.67 16.94 -2.36
CA PRO A 8 -0.10 15.99 -3.31
C PRO A 8 -0.16 14.54 -2.82
N ILE A 9 -0.28 13.61 -3.76
CA ILE A 9 -0.36 12.17 -3.48
C ILE A 9 0.85 11.46 -4.08
N VAL A 10 1.52 10.65 -3.27
CA VAL A 10 2.62 9.78 -3.68
C VAL A 10 2.17 8.33 -3.59
N ILE A 11 2.23 7.61 -4.71
CA ILE A 11 1.80 6.21 -4.82
C ILE A 11 3.04 5.32 -4.95
N LEU A 12 3.18 4.35 -4.07
CA LEU A 12 4.16 3.27 -4.19
C LEU A 12 3.47 1.95 -4.52
N GLY A 13 3.80 1.39 -5.66
CA GLY A 13 3.23 0.13 -6.16
C GLY A 13 3.66 -1.10 -5.38
N GLY A 14 3.14 -2.26 -5.79
CA GLY A 14 3.46 -3.57 -5.22
C GLY A 14 4.65 -4.26 -5.91
N PHE A 15 5.14 -5.33 -5.27
CA PHE A 15 6.25 -6.14 -5.74
C PHE A 15 6.04 -6.62 -7.19
N LEU A 16 7.01 -6.32 -8.06
CA LEU A 16 7.03 -6.66 -9.49
C LEU A 16 5.88 -6.10 -10.33
N ILE A 17 5.07 -5.19 -9.79
CA ILE A 17 4.00 -4.53 -10.53
C ILE A 17 4.57 -3.25 -11.15
N ASP A 18 4.48 -3.16 -12.46
CA ASP A 18 4.90 -1.98 -13.20
C ASP A 18 4.01 -0.77 -12.93
N GLY A 19 4.60 0.43 -12.94
CA GLY A 19 3.87 1.68 -12.71
C GLY A 19 2.71 1.91 -13.67
N SER A 20 2.78 1.39 -14.89
CA SER A 20 1.69 1.47 -15.89
C SER A 20 0.40 0.78 -15.44
N ALA A 21 0.50 -0.23 -14.57
CA ALA A 21 -0.67 -0.90 -14.00
C ALA A 21 -1.56 0.06 -13.19
N TYR A 22 -0.97 1.11 -12.61
CA TYR A 22 -1.67 2.11 -11.78
C TYR A 22 -2.22 3.29 -12.57
N LYS A 23 -2.12 3.27 -13.91
CA LYS A 23 -2.55 4.39 -14.78
C LYS A 23 -4.02 4.77 -14.51
N GLU A 24 -4.92 3.79 -14.52
CA GLU A 24 -6.35 4.01 -14.29
C GLU A 24 -6.63 4.64 -12.91
N MET A 25 -5.97 4.11 -11.85
CA MET A 25 -6.02 4.69 -10.50
C MET A 25 -5.55 6.14 -10.50
N THR A 26 -4.40 6.40 -11.10
CA THR A 26 -3.80 7.73 -11.12
C THR A 26 -4.66 8.73 -11.87
N GLU A 27 -5.18 8.35 -13.03
CA GLU A 27 -6.07 9.19 -13.85
C GLU A 27 -7.38 9.50 -13.11
N TYR A 28 -7.97 8.49 -12.46
CA TYR A 28 -9.17 8.69 -11.67
C TYR A 28 -8.93 9.65 -10.51
N ILE A 29 -7.86 9.45 -9.73
CA ILE A 29 -7.52 10.33 -8.61
C ILE A 29 -7.27 11.76 -9.12
N LYS A 30 -6.48 11.95 -10.19
CA LYS A 30 -6.23 13.26 -10.82
C LYS A 30 -7.51 13.96 -11.27
N SER A 31 -8.55 13.22 -11.66
CA SER A 31 -9.83 13.81 -12.04
C SER A 31 -10.63 14.36 -10.86
N ARG A 32 -10.27 13.97 -9.63
CA ARG A 32 -10.98 14.32 -8.38
C ARG A 32 -10.24 15.35 -7.53
N ILE A 33 -8.94 15.52 -7.72
CA ILE A 33 -8.11 16.42 -6.94
C ILE A 33 -7.35 17.38 -7.84
N LYS A 34 -7.04 18.57 -7.33
CA LYS A 34 -6.25 19.58 -8.05
C LYS A 34 -4.74 19.38 -7.90
N ASN A 35 -4.33 18.63 -6.90
CA ASN A 35 -2.93 18.46 -6.58
C ASN A 35 -2.23 17.38 -7.42
N LYS A 36 -0.91 17.39 -7.41
CA LYS A 36 -0.10 16.40 -8.13
C LYS A 36 -0.31 14.99 -7.57
N VAL A 37 -0.40 14.01 -8.48
CA VAL A 37 -0.41 12.57 -8.15
C VAL A 37 0.77 11.94 -8.86
N VAL A 38 1.70 11.39 -8.10
CA VAL A 38 2.95 10.82 -8.61
C VAL A 38 3.09 9.37 -8.18
N ILE A 39 3.42 8.50 -9.16
CA ILE A 39 3.83 7.12 -8.89
C ILE A 39 5.33 7.08 -8.75
N VAL A 40 5.82 6.49 -7.66
CA VAL A 40 7.26 6.25 -7.47
C VAL A 40 7.76 5.27 -8.54
N PRO A 41 8.74 5.66 -9.37
CA PRO A 41 9.21 4.82 -10.47
C PRO A 41 10.14 3.71 -9.92
N VAL A 42 9.58 2.52 -9.71
CA VAL A 42 10.32 1.33 -9.29
C VAL A 42 10.24 0.27 -10.38
N ASN A 43 11.39 -0.13 -10.90
CA ASN A 43 11.48 -1.16 -11.92
C ASN A 43 11.52 -2.58 -11.32
N LYS A 44 11.40 -3.60 -12.18
CA LYS A 44 11.36 -5.01 -11.73
C LYS A 44 12.64 -5.46 -11.03
N ILE A 45 13.82 -4.98 -11.48
CA ILE A 45 15.11 -5.33 -10.87
C ILE A 45 15.20 -4.77 -9.46
N GLU A 46 14.81 -3.52 -9.26
CA GLU A 46 14.77 -2.90 -7.94
C GLU A 46 13.81 -3.63 -6.98
N TRP A 47 12.67 -4.10 -7.49
CA TRP A 47 11.78 -4.95 -6.71
C TRP A 47 12.41 -6.29 -6.34
N LEU A 48 13.14 -6.94 -7.23
CA LEU A 48 13.86 -8.18 -6.93
C LEU A 48 14.93 -7.96 -5.85
N CYS A 49 15.59 -6.80 -5.86
CA CYS A 49 16.56 -6.43 -4.83
C CYS A 49 15.95 -6.28 -3.43
N THR A 50 14.62 -6.18 -3.28
CA THR A 50 13.96 -6.06 -1.97
C THR A 50 14.00 -7.32 -1.11
N ASN A 51 14.57 -8.42 -1.60
CA ASN A 51 14.96 -9.54 -0.76
C ASN A 51 16.09 -9.15 0.24
N TRP A 52 16.78 -8.06 -0.02
CA TRP A 52 17.86 -7.50 0.81
C TRP A 52 17.54 -6.08 1.23
N SER A 53 18.14 -5.61 2.32
CA SER A 53 17.93 -4.26 2.88
C SER A 53 18.31 -3.14 1.91
N PHE A 54 19.35 -3.33 1.08
CA PHE A 54 19.76 -2.32 0.10
C PHE A 54 18.69 -2.05 -0.96
N GLY A 55 17.93 -3.06 -1.35
CA GLY A 55 16.81 -2.87 -2.29
C GLY A 55 15.68 -2.03 -1.68
N TRP A 56 15.38 -2.23 -0.41
CA TRP A 56 14.45 -1.35 0.30
C TRP A 56 14.98 0.09 0.37
N LYS A 57 16.29 0.24 0.64
CA LYS A 57 16.92 1.56 0.67
C LYS A 57 16.80 2.30 -0.67
N ILE A 58 17.01 1.62 -1.81
CA ILE A 58 16.85 2.22 -3.14
C ILE A 58 15.43 2.78 -3.32
N ILE A 59 14.41 2.01 -2.94
CA ILE A 59 13.01 2.44 -3.06
C ILE A 59 12.70 3.57 -2.08
N LEU A 60 13.16 3.46 -0.83
CA LEU A 60 12.99 4.49 0.18
C LEU A 60 13.63 5.82 -0.22
N ASP A 61 14.82 5.81 -0.83
CA ASP A 61 15.48 7.03 -1.33
C ASP A 61 14.69 7.69 -2.47
N LYS A 62 14.06 6.89 -3.34
CA LYS A 62 13.16 7.42 -4.38
C LYS A 62 11.89 8.03 -3.79
N VAL A 63 11.29 7.37 -2.81
CA VAL A 63 10.13 7.90 -2.08
C VAL A 63 10.50 9.21 -1.42
N ASP A 64 11.61 9.24 -0.69
CA ASP A 64 12.09 10.40 0.05
C ASP A 64 12.31 11.61 -0.87
N LYS A 65 12.97 11.40 -2.01
CA LYS A 65 13.18 12.45 -3.01
C LYS A 65 11.84 13.05 -3.47
N ILE A 66 10.89 12.22 -3.89
CA ILE A 66 9.59 12.66 -4.43
C ILE A 66 8.76 13.35 -3.33
N VAL A 67 8.75 12.78 -2.12
CA VAL A 67 8.01 13.36 -1.00
C VAL A 67 8.55 14.73 -0.62
N ASN A 68 9.88 14.89 -0.53
CA ASN A 68 10.49 16.19 -0.23
C ASN A 68 10.17 17.23 -1.31
N GLU A 69 10.25 16.86 -2.60
CA GLU A 69 9.90 17.77 -3.69
C GLU A 69 8.43 18.21 -3.59
N LEU A 70 7.50 17.28 -3.41
CA LEU A 70 6.07 17.56 -3.40
C LEU A 70 5.59 18.23 -2.10
N SER A 71 6.17 17.90 -0.96
CA SER A 71 5.83 18.56 0.30
C SER A 71 6.21 20.05 0.29
N ASN A 72 7.35 20.39 -0.30
CA ASN A 72 7.78 21.79 -0.46
C ASN A 72 6.85 22.62 -1.39
N GLU A 73 6.19 21.94 -2.35
CA GLU A 73 5.20 22.57 -3.24
C GLU A 73 3.79 22.59 -2.63
N SER A 74 3.56 21.85 -1.56
CA SER A 74 2.25 21.72 -0.92
C SER A 74 1.96 22.88 0.02
N SER A 75 0.76 23.43 -0.06
CA SER A 75 0.29 24.47 0.89
C SER A 75 0.24 24.00 2.35
N THR A 76 0.20 22.70 2.57
CA THR A 76 0.20 22.07 3.89
C THR A 76 1.59 21.60 4.34
N ASN A 77 2.62 21.71 3.49
CA ASN A 77 3.92 21.08 3.65
C ASN A 77 3.85 19.55 3.88
N LYS A 78 2.76 18.93 3.46
CA LYS A 78 2.48 17.50 3.63
C LYS A 78 2.05 16.85 2.32
N VAL A 79 2.20 15.53 2.27
CA VAL A 79 1.68 14.67 1.21
C VAL A 79 0.80 13.57 1.79
N THR A 80 -0.06 12.97 0.95
CA THR A 80 -0.71 11.70 1.23
C THR A 80 0.07 10.57 0.57
N LEU A 81 0.34 9.52 1.31
CA LEU A 81 1.00 8.31 0.83
C LEU A 81 -0.03 7.22 0.54
N ILE A 82 0.07 6.57 -0.62
CA ILE A 82 -0.72 5.40 -0.96
C ILE A 82 0.24 4.25 -1.26
N GLY A 83 0.17 3.17 -0.50
CA GLY A 83 1.00 1.99 -0.68
C GLY A 83 0.20 0.75 -1.07
N HIS A 84 0.46 0.17 -2.23
CA HIS A 84 -0.15 -1.09 -2.63
C HIS A 84 0.75 -2.26 -2.27
N SER A 85 0.17 -3.32 -1.67
CA SER A 85 0.90 -4.56 -1.39
C SER A 85 2.20 -4.30 -0.60
N SER A 86 3.35 -4.76 -1.08
CA SER A 86 4.66 -4.50 -0.48
C SER A 86 5.01 -3.01 -0.35
N GLY A 87 4.45 -2.16 -1.21
CA GLY A 87 4.64 -0.71 -1.13
C GLY A 87 4.15 -0.11 0.19
N GLY A 88 3.02 -0.61 0.72
CA GLY A 88 2.53 -0.14 2.03
C GLY A 88 3.49 -0.46 3.18
N MET A 89 4.17 -1.62 3.13
CA MET A 89 5.16 -2.00 4.14
C MET A 89 6.40 -1.09 4.08
N ILE A 90 6.86 -0.75 2.86
CA ILE A 90 7.98 0.16 2.67
C ILE A 90 7.62 1.58 3.13
N LEU A 91 6.40 2.05 2.84
CA LEU A 91 5.94 3.36 3.29
C LEU A 91 5.77 3.44 4.82
N ARG A 92 5.40 2.36 5.51
CA ARG A 92 5.42 2.33 6.98
C ARG A 92 6.82 2.54 7.53
N LEU A 93 7.83 1.91 6.92
CA LEU A 93 9.23 2.15 7.28
C LEU A 93 9.68 3.57 6.92
N TYR A 94 9.25 4.11 5.78
CA TYR A 94 9.53 5.49 5.38
C TYR A 94 9.09 6.52 6.44
N LEU A 95 7.89 6.32 7.03
CA LEU A 95 7.37 7.22 8.06
C LEU A 95 8.24 7.25 9.32
N SER A 96 9.09 6.23 9.55
CA SER A 96 9.75 6.04 10.83
C SER A 96 11.01 6.91 11.03
N ASP A 97 11.30 7.15 12.31
CA ASP A 97 12.55 7.70 12.81
C ASP A 97 13.63 6.63 13.09
N LEU A 98 13.40 5.40 12.61
CA LEU A 98 14.34 4.30 12.75
C LEU A 98 15.55 4.49 11.81
N LEU A 99 16.74 4.21 12.32
CA LEU A 99 17.93 4.11 11.48
C LEU A 99 17.84 2.85 10.61
N PHE A 100 17.70 3.02 9.30
CA PHE A 100 17.67 1.94 8.33
C PHE A 100 18.73 2.15 7.25
N SER A 101 19.60 1.15 7.06
CA SER A 101 20.69 1.23 6.06
C SER A 101 21.46 2.57 6.10
N ARG A 102 21.82 3.02 7.29
CA ARG A 102 22.57 4.27 7.60
C ARG A 102 21.81 5.57 7.31
N LYS A 103 20.48 5.53 7.19
CA LYS A 103 19.64 6.73 6.99
C LYS A 103 18.40 6.66 7.87
N ILE A 104 17.97 7.82 8.36
CA ILE A 104 16.67 8.05 9.00
C ILE A 104 15.85 8.87 7.99
N TYR A 105 14.65 8.39 7.63
CA TYR A 105 13.79 9.05 6.64
C TYR A 105 12.83 10.05 7.29
N ASN A 106 12.30 9.69 8.44
CA ASN A 106 11.41 10.54 9.23
C ASN A 106 10.19 11.06 8.45
N GLY A 107 9.66 10.25 7.55
CA GLY A 107 8.59 10.64 6.63
C GLY A 107 7.30 11.13 7.28
N LYS A 108 7.08 10.84 8.58
CA LYS A 108 5.98 11.40 9.38
C LYS A 108 6.00 12.94 9.44
N ASP A 109 7.18 13.55 9.25
CA ASP A 109 7.31 15.01 9.22
C ASP A 109 6.84 15.60 7.88
N TYR A 110 6.68 14.79 6.83
CA TYR A 110 6.29 15.20 5.48
C TYR A 110 4.98 14.59 4.98
N ALA A 111 4.44 13.62 5.70
CA ALA A 111 3.16 12.98 5.36
C ALA A 111 2.23 12.97 6.58
N ASN A 112 0.94 13.23 6.36
CA ASN A 112 -0.08 13.19 7.41
C ASN A 112 -1.13 12.10 7.17
N CYS A 113 -1.02 11.33 6.10
CA CYS A 113 -1.91 10.21 5.81
C CYS A 113 -1.15 9.09 5.07
N LEU A 114 -1.36 7.85 5.50
CA LEU A 114 -0.95 6.64 4.81
C LEU A 114 -2.16 5.74 4.54
N ILE A 115 -2.45 5.50 3.26
CA ILE A 115 -3.46 4.55 2.81
C ILE A 115 -2.73 3.31 2.31
N THR A 116 -3.04 2.14 2.87
CA THR A 116 -2.50 0.86 2.41
C THR A 116 -3.58 0.04 1.70
N LEU A 117 -3.28 -0.44 0.50
CA LEU A 117 -4.19 -1.21 -0.34
C LEU A 117 -3.68 -2.66 -0.43
N GLY A 118 -4.35 -3.61 0.20
CA GLY A 118 -3.95 -5.02 0.21
C GLY A 118 -2.53 -5.27 0.72
N SER A 119 -1.99 -4.42 1.58
CA SER A 119 -0.64 -4.58 2.12
C SER A 119 -0.63 -5.60 3.25
N PRO A 120 0.33 -6.55 3.31
CA PRO A 120 0.39 -7.56 4.37
C PRO A 120 0.91 -6.95 5.69
N ASN A 121 0.13 -6.04 6.28
CA ASN A 121 0.48 -5.24 7.45
C ASN A 121 0.69 -6.09 8.72
N GLN A 122 -0.02 -7.22 8.84
CA GLN A 122 -0.05 -8.09 10.00
C GLN A 122 0.15 -9.56 9.60
N ALA A 123 1.17 -9.83 8.78
CA ALA A 123 1.49 -11.21 8.40
C ALA A 123 2.06 -11.98 9.60
N LYS A 124 1.46 -13.13 9.94
CA LYS A 124 1.98 -14.05 10.98
C LYS A 124 3.31 -14.69 10.58
N ARG A 125 3.53 -14.86 9.26
CA ARG A 125 4.78 -15.32 8.67
C ARG A 125 5.22 -14.30 7.63
N ALA A 126 6.39 -13.74 7.81
CA ALA A 126 6.88 -12.68 6.96
C ALA A 126 8.38 -12.84 6.68
N THR A 127 8.86 -12.22 5.62
CA THR A 127 10.30 -12.06 5.38
C THR A 127 10.92 -11.27 6.52
N TYR A 128 12.24 -11.37 6.69
CA TYR A 128 12.99 -10.64 7.72
C TYR A 128 12.63 -9.14 7.75
N LEU A 129 12.60 -8.47 6.59
CA LEU A 129 12.30 -7.04 6.51
C LEU A 129 10.84 -6.69 6.86
N ARG A 130 9.88 -7.54 6.49
CA ARG A 130 8.48 -7.33 6.91
C ARG A 130 8.32 -7.55 8.42
N ASN A 131 8.98 -8.56 8.97
CA ASN A 131 9.01 -8.78 10.41
C ASN A 131 9.65 -7.60 11.14
N PHE A 132 10.73 -7.04 10.60
CA PHE A 132 11.36 -5.84 11.15
C PHE A 132 10.35 -4.69 11.25
N VAL A 133 9.63 -4.37 10.16
CA VAL A 133 8.61 -3.32 10.18
C VAL A 133 7.49 -3.66 11.17
N SER A 134 6.95 -4.86 11.14
CA SER A 134 5.81 -5.23 11.99
C SER A 134 6.15 -5.25 13.48
N SER A 135 7.39 -5.62 13.84
CA SER A 135 7.84 -5.68 15.23
C SER A 135 8.28 -4.33 15.78
N LYS A 136 8.92 -3.50 14.96
CA LYS A 136 9.42 -2.18 15.38
C LYS A 136 8.35 -1.09 15.30
N LEU A 137 7.38 -1.25 14.41
CA LEU A 137 6.30 -0.29 14.12
C LEU A 137 4.94 -1.00 14.18
N PRO A 138 4.53 -1.54 15.34
CA PRO A 138 3.27 -2.27 15.46
C PRO A 138 2.06 -1.36 15.25
N GLY A 139 1.07 -1.83 14.49
CA GLY A 139 -0.15 -1.09 14.23
C GLY A 139 0.09 0.27 13.54
N SER A 140 -0.77 1.23 13.83
CA SER A 140 -0.64 2.62 13.39
C SER A 140 0.32 3.41 14.30
N PHE A 141 1.59 3.05 14.30
CA PHE A 141 2.59 3.46 15.30
C PHE A 141 2.70 4.99 15.47
N TYR A 142 2.61 5.75 14.38
CA TYR A 142 2.68 7.22 14.40
C TYR A 142 1.28 7.86 14.29
N SER A 143 0.26 7.27 14.91
CA SER A 143 -1.12 7.77 14.81
C SER A 143 -1.35 9.15 15.42
N ALA A 144 -0.43 9.65 16.22
CA ALA A 144 -0.45 11.05 16.69
C ALA A 144 -0.17 12.05 15.56
N ASP A 145 0.65 11.68 14.57
CA ASP A 145 1.11 12.55 13.49
C ASP A 145 0.50 12.20 12.13
N VAL A 146 0.22 10.92 11.92
CA VAL A 146 -0.19 10.35 10.62
C VAL A 146 -1.48 9.57 10.77
N SER A 147 -2.47 9.89 9.96
CA SER A 147 -3.68 9.08 9.84
C SER A 147 -3.42 7.83 9.01
N TYR A 148 -3.84 6.68 9.53
CA TYR A 148 -3.69 5.41 8.84
C TYR A 148 -5.03 4.88 8.36
N ILE A 149 -5.09 4.49 7.07
CA ILE A 149 -6.24 3.84 6.46
C ILE A 149 -5.75 2.54 5.84
N SER A 150 -6.33 1.42 6.23
CA SER A 150 -6.02 0.12 5.63
C SER A 150 -7.22 -0.42 4.86
N VAL A 151 -7.01 -0.70 3.59
CA VAL A 151 -8.03 -1.24 2.68
C VAL A 151 -7.71 -2.70 2.39
N ALA A 152 -8.65 -3.58 2.68
CA ALA A 152 -8.55 -5.00 2.44
C ALA A 152 -9.63 -5.48 1.46
N GLY A 153 -9.25 -6.27 0.47
CA GLY A 153 -10.18 -6.89 -0.48
C GLY A 153 -10.65 -8.27 -0.01
N GLU A 154 -11.87 -8.59 -0.38
CA GLU A 154 -12.45 -9.92 -0.29
C GLU A 154 -12.86 -10.34 -1.70
N LEU A 155 -12.20 -11.35 -2.24
CA LEU A 155 -12.48 -11.91 -3.55
C LEU A 155 -13.16 -13.26 -3.39
N ASP A 156 -14.34 -13.42 -4.01
CA ASP A 156 -14.92 -14.74 -4.18
C ASP A 156 -14.12 -15.51 -5.25
N LEU A 157 -13.38 -16.53 -4.82
CA LEU A 157 -12.54 -17.34 -5.71
C LEU A 157 -13.35 -18.22 -6.68
N ASN A 158 -14.65 -18.40 -6.44
CA ASN A 158 -15.57 -19.09 -7.33
C ASN A 158 -16.40 -18.11 -8.17
N GLY A 159 -16.28 -16.81 -7.91
CA GLY A 159 -17.01 -15.75 -8.58
C GLY A 159 -16.42 -15.37 -9.94
N PRO A 160 -17.17 -14.57 -10.73
CA PRO A 160 -16.82 -14.23 -12.11
C PRO A 160 -15.62 -13.26 -12.22
N ILE A 161 -15.21 -12.63 -11.10
CA ILE A 161 -14.10 -11.67 -11.07
C ILE A 161 -12.76 -12.40 -10.93
N ALA A 162 -12.74 -13.54 -10.22
CA ALA A 162 -11.53 -14.30 -9.95
C ALA A 162 -10.90 -14.87 -11.24
N THR A 163 -9.56 -14.87 -11.26
CA THR A 163 -8.79 -15.51 -12.34
C THR A 163 -8.29 -16.89 -11.93
N LYS A 164 -7.82 -17.68 -12.91
CA LYS A 164 -7.13 -18.94 -12.62
C LYS A 164 -5.91 -18.75 -11.72
N THR A 165 -5.28 -17.59 -11.80
CA THR A 165 -4.12 -17.23 -10.96
C THR A 165 -4.53 -17.08 -9.50
N SER A 166 -5.61 -16.34 -9.20
CA SER A 166 -6.08 -16.18 -7.82
C SER A 166 -6.51 -17.51 -7.23
N VAL A 167 -7.27 -18.33 -7.96
CA VAL A 167 -7.69 -19.66 -7.50
C VAL A 167 -6.50 -20.57 -7.19
N LYS A 168 -5.47 -20.57 -8.07
CA LYS A 168 -4.28 -21.41 -7.92
C LYS A 168 -3.38 -20.96 -6.76
N LEU A 169 -3.19 -19.65 -6.57
CA LEU A 169 -2.18 -19.11 -5.65
C LEU A 169 -2.72 -18.73 -4.27
N SER A 170 -4.02 -18.42 -4.14
CA SER A 170 -4.59 -17.89 -2.90
C SER A 170 -4.30 -18.75 -1.66
N LYS A 171 -4.62 -20.04 -1.71
CA LYS A 171 -4.45 -20.93 -0.54
C LYS A 171 -2.98 -21.02 -0.08
N SER A 172 -2.04 -21.12 -1.03
CA SER A 172 -0.60 -21.19 -0.70
C SER A 172 -0.08 -19.87 -0.16
N SER A 173 -0.48 -18.75 -0.75
CA SER A 173 -0.13 -17.41 -0.28
C SER A 173 -0.74 -17.10 1.09
N TYR A 174 -2.01 -17.42 1.29
CA TYR A 174 -2.67 -17.22 2.57
C TYR A 174 -2.03 -18.06 3.68
N ARG A 175 -1.68 -19.31 3.38
CA ARG A 175 -0.94 -20.16 4.32
C ARG A 175 0.44 -19.59 4.64
N ALA A 176 1.13 -19.06 3.63
CA ALA A 176 2.43 -18.44 3.82
C ALA A 176 2.35 -17.17 4.70
N LEU A 177 1.31 -16.35 4.56
CA LEU A 177 1.16 -15.10 5.31
C LEU A 177 0.47 -15.27 6.67
N ASN A 178 -0.54 -16.13 6.74
CA ASN A 178 -1.41 -16.24 7.94
C ASN A 178 -1.31 -17.59 8.66
N GLY A 179 -0.59 -18.57 8.10
CA GLY A 179 -0.52 -19.93 8.65
C GLY A 179 -1.71 -20.83 8.26
N ASN A 180 -2.80 -20.26 7.75
CA ASN A 180 -3.99 -20.96 7.25
C ASN A 180 -4.28 -20.51 5.81
N GLY A 181 -4.54 -21.47 4.92
CA GLY A 181 -4.90 -21.21 3.52
C GLY A 181 -6.39 -21.02 3.28
N ASP A 182 -7.23 -21.45 4.21
CA ASP A 182 -8.68 -21.39 4.11
C ASP A 182 -9.22 -20.15 4.87
N VAL A 183 -8.81 -18.98 4.40
CA VAL A 183 -9.21 -17.66 4.93
C VAL A 183 -9.68 -16.76 3.79
N ILE A 184 -10.40 -15.70 4.14
CA ILE A 184 -10.86 -14.68 3.19
C ILE A 184 -9.74 -13.69 2.89
N GLY A 185 -9.64 -13.24 1.63
CA GLY A 185 -8.69 -12.23 1.18
C GLY A 185 -8.87 -11.87 -0.29
N ASP A 186 -7.94 -11.11 -0.83
CA ASP A 186 -7.98 -10.53 -2.17
C ASP A 186 -7.41 -11.44 -3.29
N GLY A 187 -7.19 -12.71 -3.00
CA GLY A 187 -6.55 -13.68 -3.90
C GLY A 187 -5.04 -13.84 -3.67
N LEU A 188 -4.38 -12.94 -2.95
CA LEU A 188 -2.96 -13.02 -2.60
C LEU A 188 -2.70 -12.72 -1.12
N VAL A 189 -3.33 -11.71 -0.55
CA VAL A 189 -3.17 -11.28 0.84
C VAL A 189 -4.46 -11.56 1.62
N PRO A 190 -4.38 -12.27 2.76
CA PRO A 190 -5.53 -12.43 3.65
C PRO A 190 -6.07 -11.09 4.13
N ARG A 191 -7.38 -10.94 4.20
CA ARG A 191 -8.05 -9.73 4.69
C ARG A 191 -7.49 -9.26 6.03
N ASP A 192 -7.42 -10.17 7.00
CA ASP A 192 -6.96 -9.84 8.36
C ASP A 192 -5.47 -9.47 8.41
N SER A 193 -4.68 -9.94 7.44
CA SER A 193 -3.29 -9.51 7.27
C SER A 193 -3.18 -8.10 6.66
N ALA A 194 -4.16 -7.70 5.85
CA ALA A 194 -4.17 -6.38 5.21
C ALA A 194 -4.65 -5.27 6.13
N LEU A 195 -5.57 -5.57 7.05
CA LEU A 195 -6.10 -4.61 8.03
C LEU A 195 -5.05 -4.32 9.10
N LEU A 196 -4.74 -3.04 9.31
CA LEU A 196 -3.76 -2.60 10.30
C LEU A 196 -4.43 -2.23 11.61
N ILE A 197 -3.93 -2.72 12.74
CA ILE A 197 -4.44 -2.36 14.07
C ILE A 197 -4.30 -0.86 14.31
N GLY A 198 -5.36 -0.22 14.82
CA GLY A 198 -5.41 1.22 15.10
C GLY A 198 -5.63 2.12 13.89
N SER A 199 -5.69 1.57 12.67
CA SER A 199 -6.06 2.33 11.48
C SER A 199 -7.58 2.39 11.27
N LYS A 200 -8.05 3.33 10.47
CA LYS A 200 -9.35 3.22 9.84
C LYS A 200 -9.33 2.03 8.88
N GLN A 201 -10.21 1.06 9.09
CA GLN A 201 -10.27 -0.18 8.34
C GLN A 201 -11.40 -0.14 7.31
N VAL A 202 -11.06 -0.41 6.05
CA VAL A 202 -12.01 -0.47 4.94
C VAL A 202 -11.96 -1.86 4.31
N VAL A 203 -13.11 -2.54 4.29
CA VAL A 203 -13.25 -3.84 3.61
C VAL A 203 -14.01 -3.65 2.32
N MET A 204 -13.48 -4.23 1.24
CA MET A 204 -14.04 -4.13 -0.09
C MET A 204 -14.39 -5.50 -0.64
N LYS A 205 -15.67 -5.72 -0.90
CA LYS A 205 -16.17 -6.94 -1.55
C LYS A 205 -15.72 -6.99 -3.00
N GLU A 206 -15.61 -8.21 -3.54
CA GLU A 206 -15.28 -8.45 -4.94
C GLU A 206 -14.08 -7.61 -5.41
N THR A 207 -13.00 -7.64 -4.62
CA THR A 207 -11.80 -6.85 -4.89
C THR A 207 -10.57 -7.74 -4.86
N ALA A 208 -9.91 -7.86 -6.00
CA ALA A 208 -8.71 -8.64 -6.18
C ALA A 208 -7.43 -7.85 -5.83
N HIS A 209 -6.34 -8.58 -5.56
CA HIS A 209 -5.04 -7.99 -5.25
C HIS A 209 -4.45 -7.16 -6.40
N GLY A 210 -4.65 -7.58 -7.64
CA GLY A 210 -4.16 -6.90 -8.83
C GLY A 210 -4.78 -7.52 -10.07
N LYS A 211 -4.53 -6.95 -11.25
CA LYS A 211 -5.11 -7.41 -12.54
C LYS A 211 -4.85 -8.90 -12.83
N ALA A 212 -3.74 -9.44 -12.36
CA ALA A 212 -3.44 -10.87 -12.52
C ALA A 212 -4.35 -11.77 -11.67
N PHE A 213 -4.93 -11.25 -10.60
CA PHE A 213 -5.75 -11.98 -9.63
C PHE A 213 -7.25 -11.80 -9.86
N GLY A 214 -7.66 -10.71 -10.51
CA GLY A 214 -9.06 -10.46 -10.81
C GLY A 214 -9.29 -9.24 -11.69
N LYS A 215 -10.47 -9.22 -12.31
CA LYS A 215 -10.89 -8.14 -13.21
C LYS A 215 -11.00 -6.81 -12.48
N ASP A 216 -11.62 -6.82 -11.29
CA ASP A 216 -11.75 -5.66 -10.42
C ASP A 216 -10.75 -5.76 -9.27
N TRP A 217 -9.85 -4.83 -9.19
CA TRP A 217 -8.78 -4.77 -8.19
C TRP A 217 -8.65 -3.35 -7.61
N TYR A 218 -7.86 -3.14 -6.59
CA TYR A 218 -7.71 -1.83 -5.91
C TYR A 218 -7.45 -0.65 -6.86
N GLY A 219 -6.86 -0.88 -8.03
CA GLY A 219 -6.55 0.16 -9.03
C GLY A 219 -7.58 0.31 -10.14
N SER A 220 -8.65 -0.49 -10.18
CA SER A 220 -9.75 -0.33 -11.12
C SER A 220 -10.60 0.87 -10.73
N LYS A 221 -11.08 1.64 -11.70
CA LYS A 221 -11.79 2.91 -11.50
C LYS A 221 -12.91 2.81 -10.45
N ASN A 222 -13.80 1.81 -10.59
CA ASN A 222 -14.89 1.56 -9.66
C ASN A 222 -14.41 1.29 -8.23
N LYS A 223 -13.30 0.56 -8.09
CA LYS A 223 -12.72 0.26 -6.78
C LYS A 223 -11.97 1.44 -6.18
N VAL A 224 -11.32 2.24 -7.01
CA VAL A 224 -10.70 3.50 -6.57
C VAL A 224 -11.76 4.45 -6.02
N GLU A 225 -12.89 4.60 -6.73
CA GLU A 225 -14.01 5.41 -6.25
C GLU A 225 -14.54 4.90 -4.90
N GLU A 226 -14.73 3.60 -4.79
CA GLU A 226 -15.28 2.98 -3.59
C GLU A 226 -14.38 3.21 -2.36
N TRP A 227 -13.05 2.89 -2.46
CA TRP A 227 -12.19 3.06 -1.30
C TRP A 227 -11.87 4.53 -1.00
N LEU A 228 -11.84 5.44 -1.98
CA LEU A 228 -11.70 6.87 -1.74
C LEU A 228 -12.88 7.41 -0.93
N ASN A 229 -14.11 7.07 -1.31
CA ASN A 229 -15.30 7.50 -0.60
C ASN A 229 -15.32 6.95 0.84
N LYS A 230 -15.13 5.64 1.01
CA LYS A 230 -15.06 5.01 2.34
C LYS A 230 -13.91 5.52 3.21
N SER A 231 -12.81 5.98 2.59
CA SER A 231 -11.69 6.60 3.31
C SER A 231 -12.03 8.00 3.81
N SER A 232 -13.03 8.64 3.20
CA SER A 232 -13.42 10.03 3.48
C SER A 232 -14.51 10.16 4.57
N GLU A 233 -15.28 9.09 4.79
CA GLU A 233 -16.26 8.98 5.89
C GLU A 233 -15.57 8.88 7.26
#